data_93d1510abe80544a3c2a5d82b52adaf5
#
_entry.id   93d1510abe80544a3c2a5d82b52adaf5
#
_cell.length_a   1.000
_cell.length_b   1.000
_cell.length_c   1.000
_cell.angle_alpha   90.00
_cell.angle_beta   90.00
_cell.angle_gamma   90.00
#
_symmetry.space_group_name_H-M   'P 1'
#
loop_
_entity.id
_entity.type
_entity.pdbx_description
1 polymer ?
#
loop_
_entity_poly.entity_id
_entity_poly.type
_entity_poly.pdbx_seq_one_letter_code
_entity_poly.pdbx_strand_id
1 'polypeptide(L)'
;MAPLIVFVVVTLLARLAGSLNPGRGDFATLPGALRAGVAALFLLTGGAHFIGMRADLMRMVPPAFGNPGFWVTLTGLAELAGAIGILIPVTRRLAAVGLLLLLLAVFPANVYAATHQITLDGEAATPLFQRSIEQIVYFAAVLWAGFGRATVLRS
;
A
#
# COMPACT_ATOMS: atom_id res chain seq x y z
N MET A 1 0.95 -3.83 -11.77
CA MET A 1 -0.44 -3.32 -11.96
C MET A 1 -1.46 -3.88 -10.96
N ALA A 2 -1.39 -5.15 -10.55
CA ALA A 2 -2.37 -5.75 -9.64
C ALA A 2 -2.62 -4.94 -8.34
N PRO A 3 -1.59 -4.42 -7.62
CA PRO A 3 -1.83 -3.66 -6.39
C PRO A 3 -2.64 -2.38 -6.61
N LEU A 4 -2.38 -1.65 -7.69
CA LEU A 4 -3.12 -0.43 -8.03
C LEU A 4 -4.59 -0.74 -8.36
N ILE A 5 -4.84 -1.81 -9.09
CA ILE A 5 -6.19 -2.25 -9.43
C ILE A 5 -6.96 -2.60 -8.15
N VAL A 6 -6.37 -3.40 -7.27
CA VAL A 6 -6.99 -3.77 -5.98
C VAL A 6 -7.30 -2.53 -5.14
N PHE A 7 -6.35 -1.59 -5.03
CA PHE A 7 -6.56 -0.33 -4.33
C PHE A 7 -7.76 0.45 -4.87
N VAL A 8 -7.82 0.65 -6.19
CA VAL A 8 -8.90 1.41 -6.84
C VAL A 8 -10.24 0.70 -6.69
N VAL A 9 -10.30 -0.60 -7.02
CA VAL A 9 -11.53 -1.39 -6.96
C VAL A 9 -12.10 -1.43 -5.54
N VAL A 10 -11.28 -1.73 -4.54
CA VAL A 10 -11.74 -1.79 -3.14
C VAL A 10 -12.18 -0.41 -2.64
N THR A 11 -11.46 0.66 -3.01
CA THR A 11 -11.87 2.03 -2.66
C THR A 11 -13.24 2.38 -3.23
N LEU A 12 -13.48 2.07 -4.52
CA LEU A 12 -14.75 2.33 -5.19
C LEU A 12 -15.88 1.50 -4.59
N LEU A 13 -15.66 0.20 -4.34
CA LEU A 13 -16.65 -0.67 -3.73
C LEU A 13 -17.01 -0.23 -2.30
N ALA A 14 -16.01 0.14 -1.50
CA ALA A 14 -16.25 0.67 -0.16
C ALA A 14 -17.06 1.98 -0.22
N ARG A 15 -16.73 2.87 -1.15
CA ARG A 15 -17.44 4.14 -1.35
C ARG A 15 -18.89 3.91 -1.79
N LEU A 16 -19.12 2.99 -2.70
CA LEU A 16 -20.45 2.60 -3.16
C LEU A 16 -21.27 1.99 -2.01
N ALA A 17 -20.70 1.04 -1.28
CA ALA A 17 -21.37 0.43 -0.13
C ALA A 17 -21.74 1.46 0.95
N GLY A 18 -20.86 2.44 1.18
CA GLY A 18 -21.13 3.55 2.11
C GLY A 18 -22.24 4.50 1.63
N SER A 19 -22.31 4.75 0.31
CA SER A 19 -23.39 5.61 -0.26
C SER A 19 -24.75 4.93 -0.23
N LEU A 20 -24.80 3.61 -0.39
CA LEU A 20 -26.05 2.84 -0.33
C LEU A 20 -26.54 2.61 1.11
N ASN A 21 -25.68 2.81 2.09
CA ASN A 21 -26.01 2.58 3.51
C ASN A 21 -25.39 3.68 4.40
N PRO A 22 -25.91 4.91 4.36
CA PRO A 22 -25.31 6.06 5.06
C PRO A 22 -25.16 5.87 6.58
N GLY A 23 -25.93 4.96 7.19
CA GLY A 23 -25.84 4.60 8.60
C GLY A 23 -24.62 3.76 8.97
N ARG A 24 -23.87 3.23 8.00
CA ARG A 24 -22.62 2.44 8.21
C ARG A 24 -21.35 3.30 8.26
N GLY A 25 -21.44 4.54 8.62
CA GLY A 25 -20.38 5.40 9.14
C GLY A 25 -19.25 5.73 8.14
N ASP A 26 -18.08 5.19 8.37
CA ASP A 26 -16.80 5.69 7.81
C ASP A 26 -16.70 5.58 6.28
N PHE A 27 -17.23 4.52 5.65
CA PHE A 27 -17.15 4.29 4.21
C PHE A 27 -17.99 5.25 3.35
N ALA A 28 -18.96 5.93 3.96
CA ALA A 28 -19.71 7.01 3.31
C ALA A 28 -18.84 8.26 3.06
N THR A 29 -17.64 8.31 3.60
CA THR A 29 -16.67 9.38 3.39
C THR A 29 -15.53 8.92 2.51
N LEU A 30 -14.90 9.84 1.75
CA LEU A 30 -13.74 9.51 0.92
C LEU A 30 -12.57 8.99 1.77
N PRO A 31 -12.19 9.60 2.91
CA PRO A 31 -11.14 9.03 3.76
C PRO A 31 -11.43 7.61 4.24
N GLY A 32 -12.68 7.30 4.57
CA GLY A 32 -13.08 5.96 4.99
C GLY A 32 -12.95 4.92 3.89
N ALA A 33 -13.41 5.24 2.68
CA ALA A 33 -13.27 4.38 1.52
C ALA A 33 -11.78 4.16 1.16
N LEU A 34 -10.96 5.23 1.23
CA LEU A 34 -9.51 5.13 1.02
C LEU A 34 -8.82 4.22 2.03
N ARG A 35 -9.28 4.19 3.30
CA ARG A 35 -8.74 3.26 4.31
C ARG A 35 -8.92 1.81 3.90
N ALA A 36 -10.10 1.46 3.37
CA ALA A 36 -10.35 0.11 2.87
C ALA A 36 -9.44 -0.23 1.68
N GLY A 37 -9.29 0.68 0.71
CA GLY A 37 -8.41 0.48 -0.43
C GLY A 37 -6.93 0.37 -0.03
N VAL A 38 -6.46 1.24 0.86
CA VAL A 38 -5.09 1.21 1.39
C VAL A 38 -4.84 -0.10 2.16
N ALA A 39 -5.78 -0.52 2.99
CA ALA A 39 -5.65 -1.80 3.70
C ALA A 39 -5.56 -2.97 2.72
N ALA A 40 -6.43 -3.04 1.71
CA ALA A 40 -6.41 -4.10 0.71
C ALA A 40 -5.11 -4.10 -0.10
N LEU A 41 -4.61 -2.93 -0.49
CA LEU A 41 -3.31 -2.76 -1.15
C LEU A 41 -2.19 -3.41 -0.33
N PHE A 42 -2.03 -3.00 0.93
CA PHE A 42 -0.93 -3.45 1.77
C PHE A 42 -1.12 -4.88 2.31
N LEU A 43 -2.35 -5.39 2.40
CA LEU A 43 -2.59 -6.82 2.64
C LEU A 43 -2.12 -7.66 1.46
N LEU A 44 -2.41 -7.23 0.23
CA LEU A 44 -1.96 -7.93 -0.98
C LEU A 44 -0.44 -7.89 -1.10
N THR A 45 0.17 -6.70 -1.03
CA THR A 45 1.62 -6.54 -1.19
C THR A 45 2.38 -7.16 -0.02
N GLY A 46 1.95 -6.94 1.21
CA GLY A 46 2.54 -7.56 2.40
C GLY A 46 2.45 -9.08 2.39
N GLY A 47 1.32 -9.64 1.94
CA GLY A 47 1.16 -11.09 1.75
C GLY A 47 2.13 -11.66 0.73
N ALA A 48 2.41 -10.95 -0.35
CA ALA A 48 3.35 -11.35 -1.39
C ALA A 48 4.79 -11.55 -0.87
N HIS A 49 5.16 -10.90 0.25
CA HIS A 49 6.45 -11.09 0.90
C HIS A 49 6.64 -12.50 1.48
N PHE A 50 5.55 -13.21 1.72
CA PHE A 50 5.55 -14.54 2.34
C PHE A 50 5.09 -15.64 1.38
N ILE A 51 4.26 -15.29 0.38
CA ILE A 51 3.62 -16.25 -0.54
C ILE A 51 3.94 -15.86 -1.98
N GLY A 52 4.56 -16.75 -2.74
CA GLY A 52 4.80 -16.65 -4.18
C GLY A 52 5.97 -15.74 -4.58
N MET A 53 5.95 -14.46 -4.23
CA MET A 53 6.91 -13.48 -4.75
C MET A 53 8.16 -13.25 -3.88
N ARG A 54 8.32 -13.99 -2.78
CA ARG A 54 9.42 -13.78 -1.83
C ARG A 54 10.81 -13.76 -2.49
N ALA A 55 11.09 -14.74 -3.35
CA ALA A 55 12.39 -14.86 -4.01
C ALA A 55 12.67 -13.65 -4.94
N ASP A 56 11.65 -13.18 -5.62
CA ASP A 56 11.73 -12.02 -6.52
C ASP A 56 11.97 -10.74 -5.73
N LEU A 57 11.22 -10.53 -4.63
CA LEU A 57 11.40 -9.38 -3.75
C LEU A 57 12.80 -9.34 -3.12
N MET A 58 13.37 -10.51 -2.78
CA MET A 58 14.76 -10.58 -2.29
C MET A 58 15.77 -10.12 -3.35
N ARG A 59 15.53 -10.37 -4.64
CA ARG A 59 16.40 -9.89 -5.73
C ARG A 59 16.32 -8.37 -5.94
N MET A 60 15.23 -7.73 -5.51
CA MET A 60 15.10 -6.28 -5.57
C MET A 60 15.91 -5.54 -4.51
N VAL A 61 16.31 -6.21 -3.43
CA VAL A 61 17.08 -5.57 -2.36
C VAL A 61 18.50 -5.29 -2.85
N PRO A 62 18.95 -4.01 -2.87
CA PRO A 62 20.31 -3.70 -3.29
C PRO A 62 21.34 -4.40 -2.38
N PRO A 63 22.47 -4.92 -2.94
CA PRO A 63 23.49 -5.64 -2.17
C PRO A 63 24.05 -4.85 -0.97
N ALA A 64 24.07 -3.53 -1.04
CA ALA A 64 24.51 -2.65 0.03
C ALA A 64 23.71 -2.78 1.34
N PHE A 65 22.47 -3.30 1.28
CA PHE A 65 21.62 -3.51 2.47
C PHE A 65 21.89 -4.85 3.18
N GLY A 66 22.78 -5.69 2.66
CA GLY A 66 23.13 -6.97 3.28
C GLY A 66 22.04 -8.02 3.10
N ASN A 67 21.55 -8.62 4.20
CA ASN A 67 20.63 -9.76 4.17
C ASN A 67 19.25 -9.41 3.57
N PRO A 68 18.95 -9.81 2.31
CA PRO A 68 17.67 -9.48 1.66
C PRO A 68 16.47 -10.16 2.32
N GLY A 69 16.66 -11.38 2.87
CA GLY A 69 15.58 -12.10 3.54
C GLY A 69 15.09 -11.39 4.80
N PHE A 70 15.99 -10.73 5.53
CA PHE A 70 15.64 -9.91 6.68
C PHE A 70 14.75 -8.73 6.26
N TRP A 71 15.18 -7.96 5.25
CA TRP A 71 14.45 -6.77 4.78
C TRP A 71 13.08 -7.13 4.22
N VAL A 72 12.99 -8.19 3.40
CA VAL A 72 11.72 -8.65 2.83
C VAL A 72 10.75 -9.08 3.94
N THR A 73 11.23 -9.77 4.99
CA THR A 73 10.38 -10.15 6.11
C THR A 73 9.93 -8.93 6.91
N LEU A 74 10.85 -8.02 7.23
CA LEU A 74 10.57 -6.82 8.02
C LEU A 74 9.56 -5.92 7.32
N THR A 75 9.76 -5.64 6.02
CA THR A 75 8.86 -4.78 5.25
C THR A 75 7.49 -5.44 5.07
N GLY A 76 7.42 -6.75 4.80
CA GLY A 76 6.15 -7.46 4.71
C GLY A 76 5.34 -7.42 6.01
N LEU A 77 5.99 -7.62 7.17
CA LEU A 77 5.32 -7.48 8.48
C LEU A 77 4.85 -6.05 8.73
N ALA A 78 5.66 -5.03 8.36
CA ALA A 78 5.29 -3.64 8.50
C ALA A 78 4.10 -3.26 7.61
N GLU A 79 4.04 -3.79 6.37
CA GLU A 79 2.88 -3.61 5.48
C GLU A 79 1.61 -4.20 6.09
N LEU A 80 1.67 -5.45 6.56
CA LEU A 80 0.50 -6.11 7.16
C LEU A 80 0.04 -5.40 8.44
N ALA A 81 0.96 -5.00 9.30
CA ALA A 81 0.65 -4.24 10.51
C ALA A 81 0.04 -2.87 10.17
N GLY A 82 0.59 -2.18 9.18
CA GLY A 82 0.08 -0.90 8.67
C GLY A 82 -1.32 -1.03 8.07
N ALA A 83 -1.57 -2.10 7.29
CA ALA A 83 -2.86 -2.41 6.69
C ALA A 83 -3.96 -2.62 7.74
N ILE A 84 -3.65 -3.33 8.82
CA ILE A 84 -4.58 -3.53 9.93
C ILE A 84 -4.74 -2.22 10.72
N GLY A 85 -3.62 -1.58 11.04
CA GLY A 85 -3.58 -0.38 11.88
C GLY A 85 -4.31 0.83 11.28
N ILE A 86 -4.34 0.97 9.93
CA ILE A 86 -5.04 2.09 9.26
C ILE A 86 -6.56 2.01 9.41
N LEU A 87 -7.10 0.80 9.63
CA LEU A 87 -8.53 0.56 9.82
C LEU A 87 -8.98 0.88 11.26
N ILE A 88 -8.08 0.77 12.23
CA ILE A 88 -8.37 0.92 13.65
C ILE A 88 -8.24 2.41 14.04
N PRO A 89 -9.29 3.06 14.56
CA PRO A 89 -9.27 4.51 14.83
C PRO A 89 -8.12 4.97 15.74
N VAL A 90 -7.78 4.19 16.76
CA VAL A 90 -6.74 4.52 17.75
C VAL A 90 -5.32 4.47 17.15
N THR A 91 -5.05 3.50 16.28
CA THR A 91 -3.72 3.30 15.67
C THR A 91 -3.57 3.95 14.30
N ARG A 92 -4.66 4.45 13.72
CA ARG A 92 -4.75 4.95 12.34
C ARG A 92 -3.63 5.92 11.95
N ARG A 93 -3.41 6.96 12.78
CA ARG A 93 -2.39 7.97 12.49
C ARG A 93 -0.97 7.39 12.55
N LEU A 94 -0.72 6.54 13.54
CA LEU A 94 0.58 5.88 13.68
C LEU A 94 0.83 4.93 12.49
N ALA A 95 -0.17 4.14 12.11
CA ALA A 95 -0.10 3.26 10.96
C ALA A 95 0.11 4.05 9.66
N ALA A 96 -0.58 5.18 9.47
CA ALA A 96 -0.37 6.04 8.31
C ALA A 96 1.07 6.57 8.25
N VAL A 97 1.62 7.07 9.36
CA VAL A 97 3.02 7.52 9.42
C VAL A 97 3.97 6.36 9.09
N GLY A 98 3.75 5.19 9.69
CA GLY A 98 4.56 3.99 9.43
C GLY A 98 4.54 3.58 7.96
N LEU A 99 3.35 3.55 7.33
CA LEU A 99 3.21 3.23 5.91
C LEU A 99 3.84 4.28 4.99
N LEU A 100 3.75 5.57 5.32
CA LEU A 100 4.43 6.64 4.57
C LEU A 100 5.95 6.48 4.63
N LEU A 101 6.51 6.22 5.81
CA LEU A 101 7.94 5.96 5.97
C LEU A 101 8.36 4.68 5.24
N LEU A 102 7.55 3.63 5.31
CA LEU A 102 7.80 2.37 4.61
C LEU A 102 7.82 2.57 3.09
N LEU A 103 6.86 3.30 2.52
CA LEU A 103 6.85 3.64 1.09
C LEU A 103 8.15 4.34 0.67
N LEU A 104 8.66 5.27 1.47
CA LEU A 104 9.95 5.92 1.20
C LEU A 104 11.11 4.93 1.34
N ALA A 105 11.10 4.07 2.35
CA ALA A 105 12.17 3.12 2.62
C ALA A 105 12.29 2.02 1.55
N VAL A 106 11.17 1.59 0.93
CA VAL A 106 11.21 0.55 -0.13
C VAL A 106 11.51 1.13 -1.52
N PHE A 107 11.46 2.45 -1.68
CA PHE A 107 11.68 3.08 -2.99
C PHE A 107 13.07 2.78 -3.59
N PRO A 108 14.18 2.75 -2.83
CA PRO A 108 15.49 2.32 -3.35
C PRO A 108 15.48 0.92 -3.98
N ALA A 109 14.72 -0.03 -3.41
CA ALA A 109 14.58 -1.36 -3.99
C ALA A 109 13.79 -1.33 -5.32
N ASN A 110 12.78 -0.47 -5.43
CA ASN A 110 12.05 -0.25 -6.68
C ASN A 110 12.94 0.37 -7.76
N VAL A 111 13.79 1.34 -7.40
CA VAL A 111 14.78 1.94 -8.31
C VAL A 111 15.78 0.87 -8.76
N TYR A 112 16.32 0.09 -7.82
CA TYR A 112 17.27 -0.97 -8.11
C TYR A 112 16.69 -2.01 -9.10
N ALA A 113 15.46 -2.47 -8.85
CA ALA A 113 14.79 -3.43 -9.73
C ALA A 113 14.59 -2.89 -11.15
N ALA A 114 14.17 -1.63 -11.29
CA ALA A 114 13.94 -1.00 -12.58
C ALA A 114 15.25 -0.77 -13.37
N THR A 115 16.36 -0.44 -12.69
CA THR A 115 17.65 -0.14 -13.33
C THR A 115 18.48 -1.39 -13.63
N HIS A 116 18.25 -2.50 -12.92
CA HIS A 116 18.98 -3.76 -13.08
C HIS A 116 18.17 -4.84 -13.81
N GLN A 117 17.06 -4.45 -14.44
CA GLN A 117 16.21 -5.37 -15.22
C GLN A 117 15.77 -6.62 -14.45
N ILE A 118 15.50 -6.46 -13.14
CA ILE A 118 15.01 -7.56 -12.31
C ILE A 118 13.64 -8.01 -12.82
N THR A 119 13.43 -9.30 -12.95
CA THR A 119 12.13 -9.88 -13.30
C THR A 119 11.35 -10.22 -12.03
N LEU A 120 10.05 -9.96 -12.06
CA LEU A 120 9.09 -10.27 -11.01
C LEU A 120 8.01 -11.16 -11.60
N ASP A 121 7.84 -12.37 -11.08
CA ASP A 121 6.89 -13.37 -11.60
C ASP A 121 7.10 -13.63 -13.11
N GLY A 122 8.36 -13.68 -13.55
CA GLY A 122 8.74 -13.88 -14.96
C GLY A 122 8.63 -12.65 -15.87
N GLU A 123 8.01 -11.57 -15.41
CA GLU A 123 7.84 -10.32 -16.15
C GLU A 123 8.89 -9.27 -15.74
N ALA A 124 9.26 -8.39 -16.67
CA ALA A 124 10.17 -7.29 -16.36
C ALA A 124 9.59 -6.40 -15.26
N ALA A 125 10.43 -5.92 -14.35
CA ALA A 125 10.00 -4.96 -13.33
C ALA A 125 9.34 -3.74 -13.98
N THR A 126 8.30 -3.24 -13.32
CA THR A 126 7.58 -2.04 -13.78
C THR A 126 8.57 -0.89 -14.04
N PRO A 127 8.48 -0.19 -15.17
CA PRO A 127 9.36 0.93 -15.49
C PRO A 127 9.38 1.98 -14.37
N LEU A 128 10.55 2.58 -14.11
CA LEU A 128 10.74 3.51 -12.98
C LEU A 128 9.75 4.68 -12.99
N PHE A 129 9.46 5.23 -14.16
CA PHE A 129 8.49 6.33 -14.29
C PHE A 129 7.10 5.91 -13.79
N GLN A 130 6.60 4.78 -14.24
CA GLN A 130 5.31 4.25 -13.81
C GLN A 130 5.31 3.91 -12.31
N ARG A 131 6.39 3.27 -11.83
CA ARG A 131 6.55 2.93 -10.41
C ARG A 131 6.56 4.19 -9.53
N SER A 132 7.17 5.28 -10.01
CA SER A 132 7.17 6.57 -9.30
C SER A 132 5.77 7.18 -9.22
N ILE A 133 4.97 7.09 -10.28
CA ILE A 133 3.57 7.55 -10.27
C ILE A 133 2.76 6.71 -9.28
N GLU A 134 2.86 5.39 -9.31
CA GLU A 134 2.19 4.49 -8.36
C GLU A 134 2.57 4.85 -6.91
N GLN A 135 3.86 5.12 -6.66
CA GLN A 135 4.37 5.54 -5.37
C GLN A 135 3.72 6.84 -4.88
N ILE A 136 3.61 7.85 -5.75
CA ILE A 136 2.97 9.14 -5.42
C ILE A 136 1.48 8.92 -5.11
N VAL A 137 0.78 8.10 -5.90
CA VAL A 137 -0.63 7.77 -5.66
C VAL A 137 -0.83 7.09 -4.31
N TYR A 138 -0.01 6.08 -3.99
CA TYR A 138 -0.09 5.38 -2.72
C TYR A 138 0.23 6.30 -1.54
N PHE A 139 1.25 7.15 -1.70
CA PHE A 139 1.63 8.13 -0.68
C PHE A 139 0.47 9.10 -0.38
N ALA A 140 -0.14 9.68 -1.42
CA ALA A 140 -1.29 10.56 -1.28
C ALA A 140 -2.51 9.85 -0.66
N ALA A 141 -2.76 8.60 -1.08
CA ALA A 141 -3.85 7.79 -0.55
C ALA A 141 -3.66 7.49 0.95
N VAL A 142 -2.47 7.08 1.37
CA VAL A 142 -2.15 6.82 2.79
C VAL A 142 -2.27 8.11 3.61
N LEU A 143 -1.75 9.22 3.09
CA LEU A 143 -1.84 10.52 3.76
C LEU A 143 -3.30 10.90 3.99
N TRP A 144 -4.14 10.79 2.97
CA TRP A 144 -5.56 11.13 3.08
C TRP A 144 -6.34 10.13 3.93
N ALA A 145 -6.07 8.84 3.83
CA ALA A 145 -6.67 7.80 4.66
C ALA A 145 -6.39 8.02 6.16
N GLY A 146 -5.15 8.39 6.50
CA GLY A 146 -4.72 8.59 7.90
C GLY A 146 -5.18 9.92 8.51
N PHE A 147 -5.16 11.01 7.75
CA PHE A 147 -5.31 12.37 8.26
C PHE A 147 -6.50 13.14 7.67
N GLY A 148 -7.12 12.59 6.60
CA GLY A 148 -8.28 13.23 5.96
C GLY A 148 -9.46 13.38 6.92
N ARG A 149 -10.08 14.57 6.92
CA ARG A 149 -11.30 14.83 7.66
C ARG A 149 -12.50 14.28 6.90
N ALA A 150 -13.42 13.64 7.61
CA ALA A 150 -14.69 13.21 7.06
C ALA A 150 -15.59 14.46 6.82
N THR A 151 -15.63 14.95 5.59
CA THR A 151 -16.64 15.95 5.21
C THR A 151 -17.91 15.18 4.86
N VAL A 152 -18.85 15.10 5.80
CA VAL A 152 -20.20 14.64 5.52
C VAL A 152 -20.92 15.82 4.87
N LEU A 153 -21.19 15.72 3.57
CA LEU A 153 -22.10 16.65 2.92
C LEU A 153 -23.50 16.39 3.54
N ARG A 154 -23.90 17.25 4.44
CA ARG A 154 -25.30 17.29 4.92
C ARG A 154 -26.12 17.84 3.76
N SER A 155 -26.88 16.96 3.12
CA SER A 155 -28.02 17.32 2.26
C SER A 155 -29.22 17.62 3.11
#